data_d12381354abc02af028d37323a9988e5
#
_entry.id   d12381354abc02af028d37323a9988e5
#
_cell.length_a   1.000
_cell.length_b   1.000
_cell.length_c   1.000
_cell.angle_alpha   90.00
_cell.angle_beta   90.00
_cell.angle_gamma   90.00
#
_symmetry.space_group_name_H-M   'P 1'
#
loop_
_entity.id
_entity.type
_entity.pdbx_description
1 polymer ?
#
loop_
_entity_poly.entity_id
_entity_poly.type
_entity_poly.pdbx_seq_one_letter_code
_entity_poly.pdbx_strand_id
1 'polypeptide(L)'
;MNCRTFTSPWGNEDTQALIDILARYNVKATFFCVGDWAEKYPESVKALHDAGHEVMSHSNHHDHYNALTAQQIVEDVTASNERIAAATGVTPTLIRCPYGEYDDHVISAIRSMGMEPIQWDVDSLDWKDYDAGTICKRVRDKLAPGSIVLFHNAALHTPEALPSVLEHMIREGYTVVPIGQLIYWENYTIDHTGRQFPAETAQ
;
A
#
# COMPACT_ATOMS: atom_id res chain seq x y z
N MET A 1 -7.24 12.47 -7.84
CA MET A 1 -6.07 12.01 -7.03
C MET A 1 -5.85 10.54 -7.32
N ASN A 2 -4.63 10.07 -7.25
CA ASN A 2 -4.31 8.65 -7.38
C ASN A 2 -3.30 8.30 -6.30
N CYS A 3 -3.34 7.08 -5.80
CA CYS A 3 -2.42 6.62 -4.78
C CYS A 3 -1.47 5.58 -5.34
N ARG A 4 -0.23 5.56 -4.84
CA ARG A 4 0.73 4.49 -5.06
C ARG A 4 1.02 3.80 -3.77
N THR A 5 1.09 2.49 -3.88
CA THR A 5 1.39 1.64 -2.74
C THR A 5 2.48 0.68 -3.09
N PHE A 6 3.33 0.44 -2.12
CA PHE A 6 4.34 -0.61 -2.17
C PHE A 6 4.01 -1.63 -1.09
N THR A 7 4.21 -2.89 -1.39
CA THR A 7 4.25 -3.95 -0.39
C THR A 7 5.68 -4.42 -0.22
N SER A 8 6.11 -4.58 1.02
CA SER A 8 7.52 -4.86 1.36
C SER A 8 7.65 -6.20 2.08
N PRO A 9 7.50 -7.34 1.34
CA PRO A 9 7.67 -8.67 1.93
C PRO A 9 9.09 -9.23 1.75
N TRP A 10 9.93 -8.63 0.84
CA TRP A 10 11.21 -9.20 0.43
C TRP A 10 12.42 -8.40 0.93
N GLY A 11 13.43 -8.19 0.11
CA GLY A 11 14.66 -7.46 0.44
C GLY A 11 14.44 -5.96 0.69
N ASN A 12 15.54 -5.23 0.92
CA ASN A 12 15.51 -3.78 1.15
C ASN A 12 16.50 -3.01 0.25
N GLU A 13 17.07 -3.69 -0.74
CA GLU A 13 18.15 -3.19 -1.57
C GLU A 13 17.75 -1.96 -2.39
N ASP A 14 16.48 -1.85 -2.75
CA ASP A 14 15.93 -0.76 -3.55
C ASP A 14 15.24 0.34 -2.73
N THR A 15 15.14 0.19 -1.40
CA THR A 15 14.40 1.13 -0.54
C THR A 15 14.86 2.57 -0.75
N GLN A 16 16.19 2.82 -0.71
CA GLN A 16 16.72 4.17 -0.90
C GLN A 16 16.47 4.68 -2.32
N ALA A 17 16.60 3.83 -3.33
CA ALA A 17 16.32 4.20 -4.72
C ALA A 17 14.85 4.59 -4.92
N LEU A 18 13.90 3.88 -4.31
CA LEU A 18 12.48 4.22 -4.34
C LEU A 18 12.20 5.57 -3.66
N ILE A 19 12.80 5.80 -2.49
CA ILE A 19 12.70 7.10 -1.78
C ILE A 19 13.23 8.24 -2.67
N ASP A 20 14.40 8.08 -3.27
CA ASP A 20 15.03 9.10 -4.10
C ASP A 20 14.22 9.39 -5.38
N ILE A 21 13.66 8.35 -6.01
CA ILE A 21 12.79 8.52 -7.17
C ILE A 21 11.54 9.28 -6.78
N LEU A 22 10.84 8.88 -5.73
CA LEU A 22 9.61 9.55 -5.27
C LEU A 22 9.88 11.01 -4.86
N ALA A 23 11.01 11.27 -4.20
CA ALA A 23 11.43 12.63 -3.83
C ALA A 23 11.67 13.51 -5.05
N ARG A 24 12.32 12.99 -6.11
CA ARG A 24 12.57 13.72 -7.38
C ARG A 24 11.27 14.26 -8.01
N TYR A 25 10.18 13.51 -7.90
CA TYR A 25 8.86 13.91 -8.43
C TYR A 25 7.97 14.61 -7.39
N ASN A 26 8.51 14.87 -6.18
CA ASN A 26 7.76 15.43 -5.04
C ASN A 26 6.49 14.62 -4.72
N VAL A 27 6.60 13.32 -4.74
CA VAL A 27 5.49 12.37 -4.49
C VAL A 27 5.68 11.66 -3.15
N LYS A 28 4.60 11.54 -2.40
CA LYS A 28 4.53 10.66 -1.23
C LYS A 28 3.64 9.47 -1.55
N ALA A 29 3.99 8.31 -1.00
CA ALA A 29 3.31 7.04 -1.23
C ALA A 29 2.99 6.36 0.10
N THR A 30 2.21 5.28 0.05
CA THR A 30 1.97 4.40 1.19
C THR A 30 2.74 3.10 0.99
N PHE A 31 3.51 2.72 1.99
CA PHE A 31 4.26 1.46 2.05
C PHE A 31 3.60 0.53 3.06
N PHE A 32 3.14 -0.62 2.59
CA PHE A 32 2.60 -1.68 3.43
C PHE A 32 3.72 -2.67 3.76
N CYS A 33 4.19 -2.65 4.99
CA CYS A 33 5.34 -3.43 5.44
C CYS A 33 4.89 -4.67 6.21
N VAL A 34 5.49 -5.82 5.89
CA VAL A 34 5.37 -7.03 6.69
C VAL A 34 6.11 -6.84 8.01
N GLY A 35 5.55 -7.30 9.12
CA GLY A 35 6.15 -7.15 10.45
C GLY A 35 7.54 -7.80 10.55
N ASP A 36 7.73 -8.99 9.99
CA ASP A 36 9.04 -9.66 9.92
C ASP A 36 10.07 -8.84 9.13
N TRP A 37 9.63 -8.18 8.05
CA TRP A 37 10.48 -7.27 7.29
C TRP A 37 10.84 -6.02 8.10
N ALA A 38 9.87 -5.47 8.83
CA ALA A 38 10.07 -4.29 9.68
C ALA A 38 11.03 -4.59 10.84
N GLU A 39 10.96 -5.78 11.44
CA GLU A 39 11.91 -6.22 12.46
C GLU A 39 13.31 -6.42 11.89
N LYS A 40 13.40 -7.00 10.69
CA LYS A 40 14.68 -7.28 10.03
C LYS A 40 15.39 -6.03 9.52
N TYR A 41 14.62 -5.05 9.06
CA TYR A 41 15.12 -3.83 8.41
C TYR A 41 14.54 -2.54 9.01
N PRO A 42 14.65 -2.32 10.35
CA PRO A 42 14.04 -1.17 11.01
C PRO A 42 14.54 0.18 10.47
N GLU A 43 15.79 0.25 10.01
CA GLU A 43 16.36 1.46 9.41
C GLU A 43 15.68 1.80 8.07
N SER A 44 15.30 0.79 7.28
CA SER A 44 14.56 1.00 6.04
C SER A 44 13.14 1.50 6.32
N VAL A 45 12.46 0.93 7.31
CA VAL A 45 11.14 1.38 7.78
C VAL A 45 11.21 2.84 8.24
N LYS A 46 12.22 3.16 9.06
CA LYS A 46 12.46 4.52 9.54
C LYS A 46 12.76 5.49 8.38
N ALA A 47 13.60 5.09 7.42
CA ALA A 47 13.93 5.93 6.26
C ALA A 47 12.70 6.27 5.40
N LEU A 48 11.80 5.32 5.18
CA LEU A 48 10.52 5.55 4.50
C LEU A 48 9.66 6.57 5.26
N HIS A 49 9.54 6.41 6.58
CA HIS A 49 8.78 7.32 7.44
C HIS A 49 9.40 8.72 7.47
N ASP A 50 10.71 8.84 7.68
CA ASP A 50 11.43 10.12 7.75
C ASP A 50 11.38 10.88 6.41
N ALA A 51 11.29 10.15 5.29
CA ALA A 51 11.06 10.72 3.97
C ALA A 51 9.61 11.23 3.78
N GLY A 52 8.72 11.05 4.76
CA GLY A 52 7.34 11.51 4.76
C GLY A 52 6.37 10.61 4.00
N HIS A 53 6.72 9.35 3.80
CA HIS A 53 5.79 8.33 3.29
C HIS A 53 4.92 7.78 4.43
N GLU A 54 3.72 7.31 4.09
CA GLU A 54 2.93 6.50 5.01
C GLU A 54 3.53 5.09 5.10
N VAL A 55 3.76 4.60 6.32
CA VAL A 55 4.20 3.22 6.58
C VAL A 55 3.08 2.50 7.32
N MET A 56 2.50 1.49 6.69
CA MET A 56 1.30 0.79 7.12
C MET A 56 1.53 -0.73 7.18
N SER A 57 0.58 -1.49 7.71
CA SER A 57 0.72 -2.92 7.93
C SER A 57 0.45 -3.75 6.66
N HIS A 58 1.25 -4.81 6.46
CA HIS A 58 0.99 -5.89 5.50
C HIS A 58 1.01 -7.26 6.19
N SER A 59 0.36 -7.39 7.34
CA SER A 59 0.46 -8.54 8.24
C SER A 59 1.81 -8.67 8.96
N ASN A 60 1.93 -9.64 9.84
CA ASN A 60 3.18 -9.91 10.52
C ASN A 60 4.07 -10.91 9.76
N HIS A 61 3.48 -12.03 9.28
CA HIS A 61 4.19 -13.14 8.65
C HIS A 61 3.82 -13.38 7.19
N HIS A 62 2.94 -12.58 6.61
CA HIS A 62 2.41 -12.76 5.25
C HIS A 62 1.61 -14.06 5.07
N ASP A 63 0.84 -14.44 6.10
CA ASP A 63 -0.01 -15.62 6.08
C ASP A 63 -1.31 -15.42 5.29
N HIS A 64 -1.95 -16.52 4.86
CA HIS A 64 -3.25 -16.51 4.20
C HIS A 64 -4.37 -16.19 5.21
N TYR A 65 -4.87 -14.97 5.24
CA TYR A 65 -5.85 -14.52 6.23
C TYR A 65 -7.19 -15.24 6.16
N ASN A 66 -7.62 -15.69 5.00
CA ASN A 66 -8.83 -16.51 4.87
C ASN A 66 -8.73 -17.87 5.58
N ALA A 67 -7.52 -18.33 5.91
CA ALA A 67 -7.28 -19.57 6.66
C ALA A 67 -7.15 -19.34 8.17
N LEU A 68 -7.07 -18.10 8.64
CA LEU A 68 -6.90 -17.76 10.05
C LEU A 68 -8.24 -17.46 10.71
N THR A 69 -8.33 -17.69 12.02
CA THR A 69 -9.43 -17.19 12.82
C THR A 69 -9.34 -15.68 13.02
N ALA A 70 -10.46 -15.03 13.34
CA ALA A 70 -10.47 -13.59 13.65
C ALA A 70 -9.47 -13.22 14.77
N GLN A 71 -9.34 -14.07 15.79
CA GLN A 71 -8.38 -13.85 16.88
C GLN A 71 -6.93 -13.92 16.37
N GLN A 72 -6.60 -14.90 15.54
CA GLN A 72 -5.25 -15.03 14.96
C GLN A 72 -4.91 -13.84 14.06
N ILE A 73 -5.89 -13.33 13.29
CA ILE A 73 -5.70 -12.10 12.49
C ILE A 73 -5.39 -10.91 13.39
N VAL A 74 -6.15 -10.73 14.47
CA VAL A 74 -5.94 -9.62 15.43
C VAL A 74 -4.55 -9.72 16.08
N GLU A 75 -4.13 -10.92 16.50
CA GLU A 75 -2.81 -11.15 17.09
C GLU A 75 -1.69 -10.86 16.08
N ASP A 76 -1.80 -11.34 14.85
CA ASP A 76 -0.82 -11.10 13.78
C ASP A 76 -0.70 -9.61 13.44
N VAL A 77 -1.82 -8.92 13.23
CA VAL A 77 -1.83 -7.48 12.92
C VAL A 77 -1.29 -6.66 14.09
N THR A 78 -1.60 -7.04 15.32
CA THR A 78 -1.07 -6.34 16.52
C THR A 78 0.45 -6.42 16.56
N ALA A 79 1.01 -7.61 16.36
CA ALA A 79 2.47 -7.82 16.33
C ALA A 79 3.14 -7.02 15.19
N SER A 80 2.54 -6.99 14.00
CA SER A 80 3.01 -6.16 12.88
C SER A 80 3.02 -4.67 13.24
N ASN A 81 1.92 -4.18 13.82
CA ASN A 81 1.78 -2.78 14.19
C ASN A 81 2.80 -2.36 15.25
N GLU A 82 3.09 -3.22 16.23
CA GLU A 82 4.10 -2.96 17.26
C GLU A 82 5.51 -2.82 16.65
N ARG A 83 5.87 -3.70 15.71
CA ARG A 83 7.17 -3.66 15.01
C ARG A 83 7.33 -2.40 14.16
N ILE A 84 6.28 -2.03 13.41
CA ILE A 84 6.29 -0.81 12.60
C ILE A 84 6.35 0.43 13.50
N ALA A 85 5.55 0.47 14.57
CA ALA A 85 5.53 1.58 15.52
C ALA A 85 6.87 1.73 16.26
N ALA A 86 7.56 0.63 16.55
CA ALA A 86 8.90 0.67 17.15
C ALA A 86 9.93 1.41 16.27
N ALA A 87 9.80 1.32 14.94
CA ALA A 87 10.70 1.98 13.99
C ALA A 87 10.28 3.42 13.65
N THR A 88 8.96 3.70 13.63
CA THR A 88 8.41 4.97 13.13
C THR A 88 7.89 5.90 14.23
N GLY A 89 7.54 5.35 15.39
CA GLY A 89 6.78 6.07 16.44
C GLY A 89 5.29 6.22 16.15
N VAL A 90 4.79 5.65 15.03
CA VAL A 90 3.40 5.77 14.57
C VAL A 90 2.77 4.40 14.41
N THR A 91 1.61 4.18 15.02
CA THR A 91 0.83 2.95 14.86
C THR A 91 0.09 2.99 13.53
N PRO A 92 0.21 1.93 12.67
CA PRO A 92 -0.55 1.83 11.44
C PRO A 92 -2.07 1.87 11.65
N THR A 93 -2.77 2.57 10.77
CA THR A 93 -4.23 2.65 10.72
C THR A 93 -4.83 1.97 9.51
N LEU A 94 -3.98 1.57 8.56
CA LEU A 94 -4.34 0.85 7.35
C LEU A 94 -3.62 -0.48 7.28
N ILE A 95 -4.27 -1.46 6.65
CA ILE A 95 -3.64 -2.74 6.35
C ILE A 95 -3.96 -3.15 4.91
N ARG A 96 -2.98 -3.75 4.25
CA ARG A 96 -3.21 -4.54 3.04
C ARG A 96 -3.10 -6.01 3.40
N CYS A 97 -4.17 -6.77 3.17
CA CYS A 97 -4.15 -8.21 3.42
C CYS A 97 -3.20 -8.92 2.47
N PRO A 98 -2.41 -9.91 2.95
CA PRO A 98 -1.58 -10.74 2.10
C PRO A 98 -2.37 -11.35 0.94
N TYR A 99 -1.73 -11.47 -0.22
CA TYR A 99 -2.32 -12.03 -1.45
C TYR A 99 -3.58 -11.31 -1.95
N GLY A 100 -4.00 -10.20 -1.30
CA GLY A 100 -5.28 -9.56 -1.56
C GLY A 100 -6.49 -10.37 -1.08
N GLU A 101 -6.28 -11.33 -0.21
CA GLU A 101 -7.35 -12.17 0.36
C GLU A 101 -8.15 -11.41 1.40
N TYR A 102 -9.48 -11.48 1.27
CA TYR A 102 -10.41 -10.96 2.27
C TYR A 102 -11.77 -11.63 2.11
N ASP A 103 -12.49 -11.70 3.19
CA ASP A 103 -13.92 -12.00 3.26
C ASP A 103 -14.51 -11.25 4.46
N ASP A 104 -15.77 -11.52 4.78
CA ASP A 104 -16.49 -10.79 5.83
C ASP A 104 -15.82 -10.95 7.20
N HIS A 105 -15.26 -12.13 7.51
CA HIS A 105 -14.61 -12.34 8.80
C HIS A 105 -13.27 -11.60 8.91
N VAL A 106 -12.48 -11.58 7.84
CA VAL A 106 -11.20 -10.83 7.77
C VAL A 106 -11.45 -9.33 7.92
N ILE A 107 -12.41 -8.78 7.14
CA ILE A 107 -12.77 -7.36 7.20
C ILE A 107 -13.25 -6.99 8.60
N SER A 108 -14.14 -7.82 9.20
CA SER A 108 -14.68 -7.60 10.54
C SER A 108 -13.60 -7.63 11.62
N ALA A 109 -12.65 -8.57 11.54
CA ALA A 109 -11.51 -8.65 12.46
C ALA A 109 -10.65 -7.39 12.40
N ILE A 110 -10.27 -6.95 11.20
CA ILE A 110 -9.44 -5.76 10.98
C ILE A 110 -10.16 -4.50 11.47
N ARG A 111 -11.44 -4.31 11.13
CA ARG A 111 -12.22 -3.14 11.54
C ARG A 111 -12.48 -3.10 13.03
N SER A 112 -12.55 -4.25 13.72
CA SER A 112 -12.65 -4.29 15.18
C SER A 112 -11.43 -3.69 15.89
N MET A 113 -10.29 -3.60 15.20
CA MET A 113 -9.06 -2.96 15.68
C MET A 113 -8.99 -1.46 15.34
N GLY A 114 -10.03 -0.88 14.72
CA GLY A 114 -10.02 0.50 14.25
C GLY A 114 -9.16 0.73 13.01
N MET A 115 -8.84 -0.31 12.25
CA MET A 115 -8.05 -0.24 11.01
C MET A 115 -8.93 -0.43 9.78
N GLU A 116 -8.51 0.14 8.64
CA GLU A 116 -9.19 -0.06 7.35
C GLU A 116 -8.36 -0.98 6.43
N PRO A 117 -8.97 -2.05 5.89
CA PRO A 117 -8.34 -2.90 4.90
C PRO A 117 -8.35 -2.24 3.52
N ILE A 118 -7.20 -2.25 2.85
CA ILE A 118 -6.98 -1.55 1.57
C ILE A 118 -6.62 -2.53 0.48
N GLN A 119 -7.40 -2.52 -0.60
CA GLN A 119 -7.11 -3.23 -1.84
C GLN A 119 -6.46 -2.32 -2.89
N TRP A 120 -6.37 -2.80 -4.13
CA TRP A 120 -5.89 -2.06 -5.30
C TRP A 120 -6.76 -2.38 -6.51
N ASP A 121 -6.79 -1.49 -7.47
CA ASP A 121 -7.47 -1.69 -8.76
C ASP A 121 -6.49 -1.79 -9.93
N VAL A 122 -5.27 -1.28 -9.76
CA VAL A 122 -4.21 -1.38 -10.79
C VAL A 122 -3.02 -2.15 -10.26
N ASP A 123 -2.85 -3.38 -10.76
CA ASP A 123 -1.72 -4.23 -10.45
C ASP A 123 -0.63 -4.08 -11.53
N SER A 124 0.56 -3.62 -11.13
CA SER A 124 1.71 -3.51 -12.03
C SER A 124 2.24 -4.87 -12.48
N LEU A 125 2.06 -5.90 -11.66
CA LEU A 125 2.66 -7.24 -11.80
C LEU A 125 4.20 -7.19 -11.90
N ASP A 126 4.82 -6.21 -11.27
CA ASP A 126 6.28 -6.01 -11.26
C ASP A 126 7.04 -7.19 -10.64
N TRP A 127 6.43 -7.90 -9.70
CA TRP A 127 6.95 -9.12 -9.09
C TRP A 127 7.12 -10.31 -10.07
N LYS A 128 6.58 -10.21 -11.29
CA LYS A 128 6.74 -11.21 -12.35
C LYS A 128 7.96 -10.96 -13.24
N ASP A 129 8.86 -10.08 -12.84
CA ASP A 129 10.06 -9.70 -13.57
C ASP A 129 9.79 -9.21 -15.03
N TYR A 130 8.61 -8.59 -15.23
CA TYR A 130 8.34 -7.90 -16.48
C TYR A 130 9.28 -6.71 -16.65
N ASP A 131 9.70 -6.44 -17.88
CA ASP A 131 10.49 -5.26 -18.20
C ASP A 131 9.75 -3.95 -17.87
N ALA A 132 10.52 -2.89 -17.69
CA ALA A 132 9.99 -1.58 -17.31
C ALA A 132 8.92 -1.04 -18.26
N GLY A 133 9.06 -1.30 -19.57
CA GLY A 133 8.08 -0.89 -20.59
C GLY A 133 6.73 -1.59 -20.41
N THR A 134 6.76 -2.88 -20.13
CA THR A 134 5.57 -3.71 -19.87
C THR A 134 4.88 -3.25 -18.58
N ILE A 135 5.63 -3.02 -17.50
CA ILE A 135 5.10 -2.48 -16.22
C ILE A 135 4.42 -1.12 -16.47
N CYS A 136 5.11 -0.20 -17.16
CA CYS A 136 4.56 1.12 -17.49
C CYS A 136 3.27 1.01 -18.30
N LYS A 137 3.24 0.16 -19.33
CA LYS A 137 2.04 -0.02 -20.17
C LYS A 137 0.86 -0.53 -19.35
N ARG A 138 1.07 -1.55 -18.50
CA ARG A 138 0.02 -2.12 -17.65
C ARG A 138 -0.62 -1.08 -16.74
N VAL A 139 0.20 -0.25 -16.11
CA VAL A 139 -0.31 0.81 -15.23
C VAL A 139 -1.09 1.84 -16.04
N ARG A 140 -0.51 2.36 -17.13
CA ARG A 140 -1.14 3.40 -17.97
C ARG A 140 -2.49 2.98 -18.53
N ASP A 141 -2.58 1.73 -19.02
CA ASP A 141 -3.79 1.24 -19.69
C ASP A 141 -5.00 1.08 -18.73
N LYS A 142 -4.76 1.05 -17.41
CA LYS A 142 -5.79 0.84 -16.39
C LYS A 142 -6.02 2.03 -15.48
N LEU A 143 -5.14 3.03 -15.55
CA LEU A 143 -5.17 4.16 -14.63
C LEU A 143 -6.44 4.99 -14.82
N ALA A 144 -7.11 5.28 -13.72
CA ALA A 144 -8.30 6.13 -13.65
C ALA A 144 -8.25 7.04 -12.41
N PRO A 145 -9.04 8.12 -12.33
CA PRO A 145 -9.14 8.91 -11.11
C PRO A 145 -9.56 8.06 -9.90
N GLY A 146 -8.81 8.17 -8.81
CA GLY A 146 -9.02 7.39 -7.59
C GLY A 146 -8.37 6.00 -7.60
N SER A 147 -7.62 5.64 -8.65
CA SER A 147 -6.90 4.36 -8.70
C SER A 147 -5.87 4.22 -7.58
N ILE A 148 -5.81 3.01 -7.02
CA ILE A 148 -4.76 2.56 -6.11
C ILE A 148 -3.87 1.59 -6.88
N VAL A 149 -2.62 1.99 -7.13
CA VAL A 149 -1.67 1.23 -7.94
C VAL A 149 -0.73 0.45 -7.04
N LEU A 150 -0.65 -0.87 -7.24
CA LEU A 150 0.23 -1.77 -6.52
C LEU A 150 1.59 -1.92 -7.21
N PHE A 151 2.65 -1.75 -6.42
CA PHE A 151 4.03 -2.13 -6.70
C PHE A 151 4.62 -2.91 -5.53
N HIS A 152 5.76 -3.55 -5.76
CA HIS A 152 6.52 -4.25 -4.72
C HIS A 152 7.93 -3.68 -4.61
N ASN A 153 8.49 -3.74 -3.39
CA ASN A 153 9.93 -3.52 -3.20
C ASN A 153 10.70 -4.77 -3.65
N ALA A 154 11.99 -4.61 -3.89
CA ALA A 154 12.88 -5.66 -4.38
C ALA A 154 12.41 -6.36 -5.68
N ALA A 155 11.44 -5.79 -6.39
CA ALA A 155 11.07 -6.21 -7.73
C ALA A 155 12.06 -5.61 -8.74
N LEU A 156 12.64 -6.47 -9.55
CA LEU A 156 13.85 -6.19 -10.37
C LEU A 156 13.76 -4.90 -11.20
N HIS A 157 12.62 -4.63 -11.82
CA HIS A 157 12.45 -3.52 -12.76
C HIS A 157 11.57 -2.37 -12.23
N THR A 158 11.13 -2.42 -10.97
CA THR A 158 10.30 -1.35 -10.39
C THR A 158 11.03 0.00 -10.32
N PRO A 159 12.30 0.09 -9.85
CA PRO A 159 13.02 1.36 -9.86
C PRO A 159 13.20 1.94 -11.28
N GLU A 160 13.36 1.11 -12.29
CA GLU A 160 13.47 1.53 -13.69
C GLU A 160 12.12 2.02 -14.26
N ALA A 161 11.03 1.34 -13.96
CA ALA A 161 9.68 1.66 -14.46
C ALA A 161 9.09 2.92 -13.80
N LEU A 162 9.36 3.11 -12.52
CA LEU A 162 8.69 4.09 -11.66
C LEU A 162 8.76 5.53 -12.18
N PRO A 163 9.92 6.04 -12.69
CA PRO A 163 10.00 7.38 -13.28
C PRO A 163 9.01 7.59 -14.41
N SER A 164 8.99 6.71 -15.40
CA SER A 164 8.09 6.82 -16.56
C SER A 164 6.60 6.76 -16.18
N VAL A 165 6.26 5.96 -15.17
CA VAL A 165 4.88 5.89 -14.65
C VAL A 165 4.51 7.20 -13.94
N LEU A 166 5.42 7.79 -13.13
CA LEU A 166 5.20 9.08 -12.46
C LEU A 166 5.04 10.21 -13.46
N GLU A 167 5.92 10.29 -14.46
CA GLU A 167 5.86 11.30 -15.52
C GLU A 167 4.55 11.22 -16.29
N HIS A 168 4.08 10.01 -16.61
CA HIS A 168 2.79 9.82 -17.26
C HIS A 168 1.65 10.35 -16.38
N MET A 169 1.60 9.99 -15.10
CA MET A 169 0.54 10.44 -14.20
C MET A 169 0.51 11.97 -14.09
N ILE A 170 1.68 12.60 -13.90
CA ILE A 170 1.80 14.06 -13.79
C ILE A 170 1.35 14.74 -15.10
N ARG A 171 1.77 14.22 -16.25
CA ARG A 171 1.38 14.75 -17.56
C ARG A 171 -0.13 14.66 -17.81
N GLU A 172 -0.79 13.60 -17.36
CA GLU A 172 -2.23 13.42 -17.46
C GLU A 172 -3.01 14.21 -16.38
N GLY A 173 -2.32 15.02 -15.58
CA GLY A 173 -2.95 15.87 -14.56
C GLY A 173 -3.33 15.14 -13.26
N TYR A 174 -2.83 13.94 -13.03
CA TYR A 174 -3.08 13.25 -11.76
C TYR A 174 -2.21 13.81 -10.63
N THR A 175 -2.82 13.97 -9.46
CA THR A 175 -2.10 14.21 -8.21
C THR A 175 -1.91 12.88 -7.49
N VAL A 176 -0.68 12.51 -7.21
CA VAL A 176 -0.34 11.29 -6.49
C VAL A 176 -0.23 11.61 -5.00
N VAL A 177 -0.97 10.89 -4.17
CA VAL A 177 -1.06 11.11 -2.72
C VAL A 177 -0.97 9.77 -1.97
N PRO A 178 -0.61 9.76 -0.68
CA PRO A 178 -0.76 8.59 0.18
C PRO A 178 -2.22 8.14 0.33
N ILE A 179 -2.45 6.88 0.67
CA ILE A 179 -3.83 6.32 0.79
C ILE A 179 -4.64 7.05 1.83
N GLY A 180 -4.05 7.40 2.98
CA GLY A 180 -4.75 8.12 4.03
C GLY A 180 -5.34 9.47 3.59
N GLN A 181 -4.80 10.06 2.49
CA GLN A 181 -5.32 11.26 1.86
C GLN A 181 -6.28 10.99 0.69
N LEU A 182 -6.33 9.75 0.20
CA LEU A 182 -7.16 9.36 -0.94
C LEU A 182 -8.53 8.86 -0.50
N ILE A 183 -8.58 8.02 0.54
CA ILE A 183 -9.81 7.36 0.99
C ILE A 183 -10.70 8.31 1.76
N TYR A 184 -12.00 8.00 1.76
CA TYR A 184 -12.96 8.62 2.66
C TYR A 184 -12.92 7.87 4.01
N TRP A 185 -12.72 8.59 5.09
CA TRP A 185 -12.77 8.05 6.45
C TRP A 185 -14.17 8.04 7.04
N GLU A 186 -15.02 8.95 6.57
CA GLU A 186 -16.39 9.13 7.02
C GLU A 186 -17.30 9.51 5.84
N ASN A 187 -18.61 9.34 6.01
CA ASN A 187 -19.63 9.76 5.05
C ASN A 187 -19.42 9.18 3.63
N TYR A 188 -19.19 7.87 3.56
CA TYR A 188 -19.05 7.15 2.31
C TYR A 188 -19.90 5.88 2.27
N THR A 189 -20.14 5.38 1.07
CA THR A 189 -20.64 4.05 0.78
C THR A 189 -19.60 3.24 0.02
N ILE A 190 -19.69 1.92 0.10
CA ILE A 190 -18.81 1.01 -0.66
C ILE A 190 -19.70 0.20 -1.60
N ASP A 191 -19.37 0.14 -2.89
CA ASP A 191 -20.05 -0.72 -3.83
C ASP A 191 -19.54 -2.18 -3.77
N HIS A 192 -20.16 -3.06 -4.56
CA HIS A 192 -19.82 -4.48 -4.61
C HIS A 192 -18.40 -4.77 -5.14
N THR A 193 -17.71 -3.77 -5.69
CA THR A 193 -16.31 -3.88 -6.13
C THR A 193 -15.31 -3.43 -5.06
N GLY A 194 -15.81 -2.93 -3.91
CA GLY A 194 -15.00 -2.38 -2.84
C GLY A 194 -14.61 -0.91 -3.02
N ARG A 195 -15.17 -0.22 -4.04
CA ARG A 195 -14.89 1.20 -4.28
C ARG A 195 -15.72 2.09 -3.37
N GLN A 196 -15.06 3.09 -2.77
CA GLN A 196 -15.71 4.11 -1.94
C GLN A 196 -16.33 5.22 -2.81
N PHE A 197 -17.51 5.66 -2.42
CA PHE A 197 -18.20 6.84 -2.97
C PHE A 197 -18.64 7.75 -1.83
N PRO A 198 -18.65 9.08 -2.01
CA PRO A 198 -19.25 9.97 -1.03
C PRO A 198 -20.70 9.55 -0.75
N ALA A 199 -21.10 9.50 0.52
CA ALA A 199 -22.51 9.32 0.84
C ALA A 199 -23.29 10.54 0.31
N GLU A 200 -24.46 10.28 -0.31
CA GLU A 200 -25.36 11.35 -0.70
C GLU A 200 -25.77 12.11 0.58
N THR A 201 -25.46 13.41 0.63
CA THR A 201 -25.98 14.28 1.67
C THR A 201 -27.49 14.31 1.51
N ALA A 202 -28.23 13.74 2.49
CA ALA A 202 -29.68 13.92 2.52
C ALA A 202 -30.00 15.42 2.50
N GLN A 203 -30.64 15.86 1.42
CA GLN A 203 -31.18 17.22 1.28
C GLN A 203 -32.37 17.41 2.20
#